data_fccc13e156bd74cfd4d0615e8d5c94da
#
_entry.id   fccc13e156bd74cfd4d0615e8d5c94da
#
_cell.length_a   1.000
_cell.length_b   1.000
_cell.length_c   1.000
_cell.angle_alpha   90.00
_cell.angle_beta   90.00
_cell.angle_gamma   90.00
#
_symmetry.space_group_name_H-M   'P 1'
#
loop_
_entity.id
_entity.type
_entity.pdbx_description
1 polymer ?
#
loop_
_entity_poly.entity_id
_entity_poly.type
_entity_poly.pdbx_seq_one_letter_code
_entity_poly.pdbx_strand_id
1 'polypeptide(L)'
;MDVLNSIGFVNFWGVTPFINLFETEDELIKKTTINEPVNVLISNSNDLRHFIYTIYKLFVSQKEKGTEYRPINFYIHEDHLEVLCRDLLFLHLITDRNKSIIERCEMLMEIYGNCLLPSRTIDYINITYKLLISFICQDKKSQPVYKNIIDLSCLTHKQIDSMQEIFSSYDSKYPYDIEKYRNDRVRYCLKDRYDYRKNLFDWDYNMNIQNFAPIIRLRYYIFWRENGIAFVMRVNQYKFPNRTLACYIEGKKKQGHDSCMVRGYWGDIVNSPYLSYGLELETREEISYFYANNKIDYLRDSQDVTEYNLVKFLLRMDHDEKYDFMKREKEKERLRQERIKREEEEQEKKEKEEQEKKEKEEKEKKKKLKPIAEQEDEEEEEICTDSQETKERKEKEKKEKEEKEKEEKKKKEEKEKKENEKKDEGIIIGKNDNIKEMTKKLAKVVNESKSSDTTEESLIKAMDNEKTYDTNELIQAFREVKFKIFLVGGEIEKNIYKKKKFKNYFDVILYGFHARSKFNEMQKSILKPTTRLLFELNSYMASFEEKTRKEYRENLVKMCKNNGFVLDDTSLKYLYQFKIKQENQQENQQENEEENEINTTIESNVTESTNA
;
A
#
# COMPACT_ATOMS: atom_id res chain seq x y z
N MET A 1 -27.28 -7.32 -6.56
CA MET A 1 -26.13 -6.69 -7.25
C MET A 1 -24.96 -7.65 -7.06
N ASP A 2 -24.30 -8.03 -8.14
CA ASP A 2 -23.14 -8.91 -8.03
C ASP A 2 -22.03 -8.16 -7.24
N VAL A 3 -21.61 -8.72 -6.11
CA VAL A 3 -20.61 -8.10 -5.23
C VAL A 3 -19.31 -7.83 -5.99
N LEU A 4 -18.95 -8.70 -6.94
CA LEU A 4 -17.78 -8.52 -7.80
C LEU A 4 -17.86 -7.24 -8.63
N ASN A 5 -19.04 -6.85 -9.10
CA ASN A 5 -19.22 -5.59 -9.82
C ASN A 5 -19.06 -4.35 -8.94
N SER A 6 -19.17 -4.47 -7.61
CA SER A 6 -18.93 -3.36 -6.69
C SER A 6 -17.45 -3.13 -6.39
N ILE A 7 -16.60 -4.16 -6.56
CA ILE A 7 -15.17 -4.11 -6.27
C ILE A 7 -14.39 -3.39 -7.39
N GLY A 8 -14.79 -3.59 -8.63
CA GLY A 8 -14.13 -3.02 -9.81
C GLY A 8 -13.90 -4.04 -10.91
N PHE A 9 -13.51 -3.57 -12.09
CA PHE A 9 -13.21 -4.42 -13.24
C PHE A 9 -11.71 -4.73 -13.37
N VAL A 10 -10.86 -3.82 -12.87
CA VAL A 10 -9.40 -3.96 -12.91
C VAL A 10 -8.86 -3.78 -11.50
N ASN A 11 -8.10 -4.75 -11.04
CA ASN A 11 -7.41 -4.66 -9.77
C ASN A 11 -5.96 -4.25 -10.03
N PHE A 12 -5.54 -3.16 -9.39
CA PHE A 12 -4.18 -2.63 -9.51
C PHE A 12 -3.29 -2.96 -8.32
N TRP A 13 -3.83 -3.67 -7.33
CA TRP A 13 -3.14 -4.19 -6.15
C TRP A 13 -3.80 -5.46 -5.65
N GLY A 14 -3.02 -6.25 -4.90
CA GLY A 14 -3.50 -7.49 -4.33
C GLY A 14 -4.42 -7.32 -3.14
N VAL A 15 -5.14 -8.38 -2.81
CA VAL A 15 -6.11 -8.43 -1.70
C VAL A 15 -5.59 -9.21 -0.49
N THR A 16 -4.35 -9.69 -0.56
CA THR A 16 -3.67 -10.43 0.51
C THR A 16 -2.27 -9.85 0.74
N PRO A 17 -1.66 -10.06 1.91
CA PRO A 17 -0.25 -9.76 2.11
C PRO A 17 0.67 -10.56 1.16
N PHE A 18 1.93 -10.13 1.08
CA PHE A 18 2.96 -10.89 0.36
C PHE A 18 3.20 -12.26 1.00
N ILE A 19 3.55 -13.24 0.19
CA ILE A 19 3.92 -14.59 0.62
C ILE A 19 5.20 -15.05 -0.08
N ASN A 20 5.95 -15.94 0.55
CA ASN A 20 6.97 -16.73 -0.12
C ASN A 20 6.31 -17.92 -0.84
N LEU A 21 6.60 -18.09 -2.13
CA LEU A 21 6.05 -19.19 -2.92
C LEU A 21 6.72 -20.54 -2.63
N PHE A 22 7.84 -20.51 -1.92
CA PHE A 22 8.62 -21.68 -1.54
C PHE A 22 8.91 -21.66 -0.04
N GLU A 23 8.86 -22.81 0.59
CA GLU A 23 9.43 -22.97 1.92
C GLU A 23 10.97 -22.92 1.84
N THR A 24 11.63 -22.44 2.88
CA THR A 24 13.10 -22.24 2.88
C THR A 24 13.88 -23.53 2.67
N GLU A 25 13.28 -24.66 3.01
CA GLU A 25 13.88 -26.01 2.91
C GLU A 25 13.18 -26.88 1.86
N ASP A 26 12.48 -26.28 0.94
CA ASP A 26 11.72 -26.96 -0.08
C ASP A 26 12.62 -27.74 -1.04
N GLU A 27 12.48 -29.04 -1.06
CA GLU A 27 13.23 -29.93 -1.95
C GLU A 27 12.98 -29.61 -3.45
N LEU A 28 11.85 -29.01 -3.76
CA LEU A 28 11.50 -28.60 -5.13
C LEU A 28 12.52 -27.64 -5.72
N ILE A 29 13.05 -26.71 -4.91
CA ILE A 29 13.94 -25.64 -5.38
C ILE A 29 15.41 -25.89 -5.09
N LYS A 30 15.74 -26.83 -4.19
CA LYS A 30 17.14 -27.16 -3.89
C LYS A 30 17.83 -27.70 -5.13
N LYS A 31 19.08 -27.30 -5.31
CA LYS A 31 19.90 -27.80 -6.41
C LYS A 31 20.17 -29.29 -6.20
N THR A 32 19.73 -30.08 -7.15
CA THR A 32 19.97 -31.53 -7.26
C THR A 32 20.85 -31.80 -8.49
N THR A 33 21.08 -33.06 -8.79
CA THR A 33 21.69 -33.47 -10.07
C THR A 33 20.89 -33.04 -11.30
N ILE A 34 19.59 -32.77 -11.14
CA ILE A 34 18.67 -32.28 -12.20
C ILE A 34 18.71 -30.76 -12.22
N ASN A 35 19.27 -30.17 -13.27
CA ASN A 35 19.38 -28.71 -13.44
C ASN A 35 18.20 -28.08 -14.20
N GLU A 36 17.08 -28.78 -14.30
CA GLU A 36 15.89 -28.22 -14.95
C GLU A 36 15.30 -27.06 -14.14
N PRO A 37 14.86 -25.98 -14.79
CA PRO A 37 14.26 -24.85 -14.09
C PRO A 37 12.95 -25.24 -13.42
N VAL A 38 12.67 -24.64 -12.26
CA VAL A 38 11.37 -24.70 -11.59
C VAL A 38 10.46 -23.68 -12.25
N ASN A 39 9.29 -24.11 -12.73
CA ASN A 39 8.36 -23.25 -13.46
C ASN A 39 7.21 -22.84 -12.54
N VAL A 40 7.07 -21.55 -12.30
CA VAL A 40 6.07 -20.94 -11.43
C VAL A 40 5.12 -20.08 -12.25
N LEU A 41 3.82 -20.29 -12.12
CA LEU A 41 2.79 -19.44 -12.68
C LEU A 41 2.18 -18.59 -11.57
N ILE A 42 2.22 -17.28 -11.73
CA ILE A 42 1.51 -16.31 -10.89
C ILE A 42 0.40 -15.71 -11.75
N SER A 43 -0.85 -16.02 -11.45
CA SER A 43 -1.99 -15.62 -12.29
C SER A 43 -2.89 -14.63 -11.57
N ASN A 44 -3.04 -13.42 -12.10
CA ASN A 44 -3.88 -12.33 -11.60
C ASN A 44 -3.63 -12.01 -10.11
N SER A 45 -2.35 -11.90 -9.73
CA SER A 45 -1.98 -11.40 -8.40
C SER A 45 -2.12 -9.88 -8.29
N ASN A 46 -2.24 -9.22 -9.42
CA ASN A 46 -2.46 -7.77 -9.61
C ASN A 46 -1.27 -6.87 -9.22
N ASP A 47 -0.19 -7.45 -8.75
CA ASP A 47 1.09 -6.82 -8.44
C ASP A 47 2.22 -7.84 -8.25
N LEU A 48 3.44 -7.35 -8.03
CA LEU A 48 4.65 -8.15 -7.89
C LEU A 48 4.97 -8.58 -6.45
N ARG A 49 4.09 -8.39 -5.45
CA ARG A 49 4.44 -8.60 -4.03
C ARG A 49 4.97 -10.00 -3.73
N HIS A 50 4.34 -11.04 -4.29
CA HIS A 50 4.76 -12.42 -4.07
C HIS A 50 6.10 -12.73 -4.74
N PHE A 51 6.30 -12.21 -5.96
CA PHE A 51 7.57 -12.34 -6.68
C PHE A 51 8.71 -11.65 -5.92
N ILE A 52 8.53 -10.37 -5.54
CA ILE A 52 9.55 -9.59 -4.83
C ILE A 52 9.93 -10.27 -3.51
N TYR A 53 8.95 -10.67 -2.73
CA TYR A 53 9.20 -11.31 -1.44
C TYR A 53 9.85 -12.68 -1.60
N THR A 54 9.47 -13.46 -2.61
CA THR A 54 10.09 -14.75 -2.90
C THR A 54 11.56 -14.59 -3.25
N ILE A 55 11.92 -13.65 -4.14
CA ILE A 55 13.32 -13.38 -4.49
C ILE A 55 14.10 -12.91 -3.26
N TYR A 56 13.53 -12.01 -2.45
CA TYR A 56 14.14 -11.57 -1.19
C TYR A 56 14.44 -12.77 -0.28
N LYS A 57 13.48 -13.68 -0.05
CA LYS A 57 13.67 -14.85 0.83
C LYS A 57 14.70 -15.83 0.28
N LEU A 58 14.71 -16.09 -1.01
CA LEU A 58 15.70 -16.95 -1.67
C LEU A 58 17.10 -16.36 -1.54
N PHE A 59 17.26 -15.07 -1.78
CA PHE A 59 18.52 -14.36 -1.64
C PHE A 59 19.04 -14.41 -0.20
N VAL A 60 18.20 -14.10 0.78
CA VAL A 60 18.55 -14.18 2.20
C VAL A 60 19.01 -15.59 2.59
N SER A 61 18.26 -16.61 2.19
CA SER A 61 18.61 -18.00 2.49
C SER A 61 19.91 -18.43 1.81
N GLN A 62 20.14 -17.99 0.58
CA GLN A 62 21.41 -18.25 -0.13
C GLN A 62 22.60 -17.62 0.60
N LYS A 63 22.45 -16.38 1.11
CA LYS A 63 23.51 -15.68 1.85
C LYS A 63 23.75 -16.25 3.24
N GLU A 64 22.70 -16.58 3.97
CA GLU A 64 22.82 -17.01 5.38
C GLU A 64 23.10 -18.49 5.54
N LYS A 65 22.54 -19.34 4.67
CA LYS A 65 22.66 -20.81 4.75
C LYS A 65 23.58 -21.42 3.69
N GLY A 66 24.05 -20.62 2.71
CA GLY A 66 24.83 -21.13 1.56
C GLY A 66 24.02 -22.05 0.63
N THR A 67 22.69 -22.01 0.67
CA THR A 67 21.82 -22.88 -0.11
C THR A 67 21.90 -22.52 -1.59
N GLU A 68 22.24 -23.47 -2.46
CA GLU A 68 22.15 -23.28 -3.90
C GLU A 68 20.78 -23.73 -4.41
N TYR A 69 20.17 -22.89 -5.25
CA TYR A 69 18.85 -23.14 -5.84
C TYR A 69 18.92 -23.48 -7.33
N ARG A 70 17.95 -24.24 -7.80
CA ARG A 70 17.69 -24.47 -9.22
C ARG A 70 17.28 -23.14 -9.87
N PRO A 71 17.51 -22.94 -11.19
CA PRO A 71 16.94 -21.80 -11.90
C PRO A 71 15.42 -21.79 -11.80
N ILE A 72 14.82 -20.61 -11.71
CA ILE A 72 13.36 -20.45 -11.57
C ILE A 72 12.82 -19.62 -12.73
N ASN A 73 11.77 -20.09 -13.38
CA ASN A 73 11.04 -19.36 -14.39
C ASN A 73 9.71 -18.87 -13.80
N PHE A 74 9.56 -17.56 -13.63
CA PHE A 74 8.31 -16.94 -13.19
C PHE A 74 7.49 -16.51 -14.41
N TYR A 75 6.31 -17.07 -14.57
CA TYR A 75 5.31 -16.67 -15.54
C TYR A 75 4.30 -15.77 -14.85
N ILE A 76 4.41 -14.45 -15.07
CA ILE A 76 3.51 -13.45 -14.51
C ILE A 76 2.39 -13.23 -15.51
N HIS A 77 1.20 -13.68 -15.17
CA HIS A 77 0.02 -13.61 -16.00
C HIS A 77 -0.99 -12.61 -15.42
N GLU A 78 -1.41 -11.66 -16.26
CA GLU A 78 -2.48 -10.72 -15.93
C GLU A 78 -3.47 -10.60 -17.11
N ASP A 79 -4.76 -10.57 -16.80
CA ASP A 79 -5.81 -10.40 -17.81
C ASP A 79 -5.74 -9.02 -18.48
N HIS A 80 -5.35 -7.99 -17.71
CA HIS A 80 -5.25 -6.60 -18.15
C HIS A 80 -3.80 -6.19 -18.36
N LEU A 81 -3.49 -5.72 -19.57
CA LEU A 81 -2.14 -5.28 -19.93
C LEU A 81 -1.69 -4.06 -19.14
N GLU A 82 -2.62 -3.25 -18.64
CA GLU A 82 -2.32 -2.12 -17.77
C GLU A 82 -1.64 -2.56 -16.48
N VAL A 83 -2.01 -3.72 -15.93
CA VAL A 83 -1.37 -4.30 -14.74
C VAL A 83 0.06 -4.75 -15.09
N LEU A 84 0.27 -5.46 -16.19
CA LEU A 84 1.62 -5.83 -16.66
C LEU A 84 2.50 -4.62 -16.94
N CYS A 85 1.95 -3.53 -17.48
CA CYS A 85 2.68 -2.28 -17.67
C CYS A 85 3.12 -1.66 -16.33
N ARG A 86 2.26 -1.73 -15.29
CA ARG A 86 2.63 -1.29 -13.95
C ARG A 86 3.71 -2.18 -13.33
N ASP A 87 3.61 -3.49 -13.52
CA ASP A 87 4.62 -4.45 -13.04
C ASP A 87 5.98 -4.15 -13.65
N LEU A 88 6.05 -3.87 -14.96
CA LEU A 88 7.28 -3.44 -15.60
C LEU A 88 7.81 -2.11 -15.04
N LEU A 89 6.93 -1.15 -14.78
CA LEU A 89 7.31 0.12 -14.15
C LEU A 89 7.89 -0.10 -12.74
N PHE A 90 7.28 -0.98 -11.94
CA PHE A 90 7.77 -1.31 -10.60
C PHE A 90 9.10 -2.07 -10.65
N LEU A 91 9.27 -3.02 -11.55
CA LEU A 91 10.55 -3.70 -11.76
C LEU A 91 11.65 -2.72 -12.15
N HIS A 92 11.35 -1.76 -13.03
CA HIS A 92 12.29 -0.70 -13.38
C HIS A 92 12.67 0.14 -12.17
N LEU A 93 11.68 0.62 -11.40
CA LEU A 93 11.90 1.46 -10.22
C LEU A 93 12.74 0.73 -9.14
N ILE A 94 12.43 -0.53 -8.87
CA ILE A 94 13.17 -1.36 -7.90
C ILE A 94 14.65 -1.51 -8.30
N THR A 95 14.93 -1.60 -9.59
CA THR A 95 16.28 -1.83 -10.12
C THR A 95 17.04 -0.55 -10.47
N ASP A 96 16.42 0.62 -10.35
CA ASP A 96 17.02 1.92 -10.70
C ASP A 96 17.97 2.40 -9.59
N ARG A 97 19.23 2.08 -9.71
CA ARG A 97 20.30 2.47 -8.77
C ARG A 97 20.71 3.95 -8.85
N ASN A 98 20.13 4.73 -9.77
CA ASN A 98 20.29 6.21 -9.77
C ASN A 98 19.44 6.87 -8.69
N LYS A 99 18.55 6.12 -8.04
CA LYS A 99 17.72 6.58 -6.94
C LYS A 99 18.11 5.87 -5.67
N SER A 100 18.11 6.61 -4.56
CA SER A 100 18.31 6.02 -3.24
C SER A 100 17.21 4.99 -2.92
N ILE A 101 17.48 4.06 -2.01
CA ILE A 101 16.50 3.05 -1.60
C ILE A 101 15.23 3.71 -1.06
N ILE A 102 15.38 4.77 -0.28
CA ILE A 102 14.24 5.51 0.30
C ILE A 102 13.41 6.17 -0.81
N GLU A 103 14.04 6.85 -1.78
CA GLU A 103 13.31 7.43 -2.91
C GLU A 103 12.58 6.38 -3.73
N ARG A 104 13.22 5.22 -3.98
CA ARG A 104 12.57 4.09 -4.68
C ARG A 104 11.34 3.60 -3.93
N CYS A 105 11.45 3.41 -2.60
CA CYS A 105 10.33 2.99 -1.75
C CYS A 105 9.20 4.02 -1.74
N GLU A 106 9.51 5.30 -1.55
CA GLU A 106 8.51 6.37 -1.55
C GLU A 106 7.78 6.47 -2.88
N MET A 107 8.51 6.50 -4.02
CA MET A 107 7.90 6.53 -5.35
C MET A 107 7.07 5.27 -5.63
N LEU A 108 7.54 4.09 -5.18
CA LEU A 108 6.80 2.85 -5.33
C LEU A 108 5.47 2.93 -4.58
N MET A 109 5.46 3.34 -3.33
CA MET A 109 4.26 3.49 -2.53
C MET A 109 3.29 4.52 -3.14
N GLU A 110 3.81 5.67 -3.58
CA GLU A 110 3.01 6.71 -4.23
C GLU A 110 2.35 6.21 -5.53
N ILE A 111 3.10 5.60 -6.43
CA ILE A 111 2.57 5.05 -7.69
C ILE A 111 1.60 3.91 -7.39
N TYR A 112 1.91 3.10 -6.38
CA TYR A 112 1.12 1.92 -6.01
C TYR A 112 -0.27 2.28 -5.51
N GLY A 113 -0.38 3.20 -4.53
CA GLY A 113 -1.62 3.41 -3.77
C GLY A 113 -2.32 4.74 -3.99
N ASN A 114 -1.69 5.74 -4.62
CA ASN A 114 -2.23 7.09 -4.68
C ASN A 114 -2.83 7.42 -6.04
N CYS A 115 -4.03 8.00 -6.05
CA CYS A 115 -4.65 8.54 -7.27
C CYS A 115 -3.96 9.83 -7.75
N LEU A 116 -3.41 10.63 -6.83
CA LEU A 116 -2.65 11.83 -7.13
C LEU A 116 -1.19 11.63 -6.71
N LEU A 117 -0.26 12.19 -7.48
CA LEU A 117 1.18 12.07 -7.32
C LEU A 117 1.84 13.44 -7.15
N PRO A 118 3.02 13.52 -6.49
CA PRO A 118 3.85 14.71 -6.48
C PRO A 118 4.59 14.88 -7.82
N SER A 119 5.12 16.09 -8.08
CA SER A 119 5.84 16.41 -9.31
C SER A 119 7.03 15.47 -9.56
N ARG A 120 7.86 15.20 -8.53
CA ARG A 120 9.04 14.33 -8.66
C ARG A 120 8.68 12.95 -9.22
N THR A 121 7.57 12.37 -8.76
CA THR A 121 7.13 11.02 -9.17
C THR A 121 6.54 11.03 -10.57
N ILE A 122 5.80 12.08 -10.95
CA ILE A 122 5.34 12.27 -12.33
C ILE A 122 6.50 12.48 -13.30
N ASP A 123 7.51 13.27 -12.93
CA ASP A 123 8.69 13.51 -13.76
C ASP A 123 9.47 12.21 -14.00
N TYR A 124 9.58 11.38 -12.94
CA TYR A 124 10.15 10.05 -13.06
C TYR A 124 9.36 9.17 -14.05
N ILE A 125 8.04 9.12 -13.95
CA ILE A 125 7.18 8.37 -14.87
C ILE A 125 7.34 8.89 -16.31
N ASN A 126 7.38 10.21 -16.51
CA ASN A 126 7.53 10.86 -17.82
C ASN A 126 8.87 10.53 -18.53
N ILE A 127 9.89 10.17 -17.77
CA ILE A 127 11.17 9.69 -18.33
C ILE A 127 11.10 8.18 -18.55
N THR A 128 10.61 7.44 -17.57
CA THR A 128 10.66 5.98 -17.54
C THR A 128 9.77 5.34 -18.60
N TYR A 129 8.57 5.88 -18.88
CA TYR A 129 7.69 5.25 -19.89
C TYR A 129 8.34 5.16 -21.28
N LYS A 130 9.20 6.10 -21.65
CA LYS A 130 9.93 6.08 -22.93
C LYS A 130 10.95 4.94 -22.99
N LEU A 131 11.63 4.69 -21.87
CA LEU A 131 12.56 3.57 -21.72
C LEU A 131 11.82 2.23 -21.81
N LEU A 132 10.64 2.15 -21.17
CA LEU A 132 9.82 0.95 -21.22
C LEU A 132 9.26 0.66 -22.61
N ILE A 133 8.86 1.69 -23.38
CA ILE A 133 8.49 1.54 -24.80
C ILE A 133 9.68 1.01 -25.58
N SER A 134 10.86 1.62 -25.43
CA SER A 134 12.06 1.17 -26.10
C SER A 134 12.42 -0.28 -25.77
N PHE A 135 12.20 -0.70 -24.54
CA PHE A 135 12.42 -2.06 -24.08
C PHE A 135 11.45 -3.06 -24.72
N ILE A 136 10.13 -2.82 -24.68
CA ILE A 136 9.14 -3.74 -25.24
C ILE A 136 9.23 -3.83 -26.78
N CYS A 137 9.59 -2.74 -27.44
CA CYS A 137 9.85 -2.69 -28.90
C CYS A 137 11.24 -3.27 -29.28
N GLN A 138 12.04 -3.71 -28.30
CA GLN A 138 13.38 -4.28 -28.50
C GLN A 138 14.35 -3.34 -29.24
N ASP A 139 14.23 -2.02 -29.02
CA ASP A 139 15.17 -1.06 -29.58
C ASP A 139 16.58 -1.26 -28.96
N LYS A 140 17.57 -1.41 -29.83
CA LYS A 140 18.95 -1.68 -29.43
C LYS A 140 19.64 -0.50 -28.72
N LYS A 141 19.12 0.72 -28.92
CA LYS A 141 19.79 1.95 -28.46
C LYS A 141 19.59 2.24 -26.96
N SER A 142 18.51 1.76 -26.37
CA SER A 142 18.18 2.04 -24.97
C SER A 142 17.52 0.81 -24.34
N GLN A 143 18.34 -0.01 -23.68
CA GLN A 143 17.86 -1.22 -23.03
C GLN A 143 18.13 -1.15 -21.52
N PRO A 144 17.16 -1.47 -20.67
CA PRO A 144 17.35 -1.50 -19.24
C PRO A 144 18.28 -2.66 -18.84
N VAL A 145 18.89 -2.54 -17.66
CA VAL A 145 19.83 -3.54 -17.11
C VAL A 145 19.21 -4.93 -16.94
N TYR A 146 17.90 -5.02 -16.74
CA TYR A 146 17.16 -6.27 -16.54
C TYR A 146 16.69 -6.95 -17.84
N LYS A 147 17.07 -6.46 -19.00
CA LYS A 147 16.61 -7.01 -20.30
C LYS A 147 16.87 -8.52 -20.48
N ASN A 148 17.92 -9.03 -19.87
CA ASN A 148 18.27 -10.45 -19.97
C ASN A 148 17.48 -11.35 -19.00
N ILE A 149 16.74 -10.75 -18.07
CA ILE A 149 15.94 -11.46 -17.06
C ILE A 149 14.48 -11.54 -17.51
N ILE A 150 13.98 -10.51 -18.23
CA ILE A 150 12.58 -10.45 -18.67
C ILE A 150 12.48 -10.96 -20.11
N ASP A 151 11.62 -11.94 -20.31
CA ASP A 151 11.32 -12.56 -21.59
C ASP A 151 9.90 -12.16 -22.07
N LEU A 152 9.82 -11.55 -23.25
CA LEU A 152 8.59 -11.08 -23.86
C LEU A 152 8.00 -12.08 -24.86
N SER A 153 8.61 -13.25 -25.04
CA SER A 153 8.22 -14.25 -26.07
C SER A 153 6.83 -14.85 -25.89
N CYS A 154 6.23 -14.68 -24.71
CA CYS A 154 4.86 -15.11 -24.44
C CYS A 154 3.80 -14.07 -24.84
N LEU A 155 4.22 -12.83 -25.14
CA LEU A 155 3.33 -11.76 -25.64
C LEU A 155 3.20 -11.84 -27.17
N THR A 156 2.03 -11.52 -27.66
CA THR A 156 1.79 -11.36 -29.10
C THR A 156 2.15 -9.94 -29.54
N HIS A 157 2.44 -9.73 -30.81
CA HIS A 157 2.71 -8.39 -31.37
C HIS A 157 1.57 -7.40 -31.04
N LYS A 158 0.31 -7.83 -31.19
CA LYS A 158 -0.85 -7.01 -30.83
C LYS A 158 -0.83 -6.57 -29.35
N GLN A 159 -0.39 -7.44 -28.44
CA GLN A 159 -0.27 -7.09 -27.03
C GLN A 159 0.86 -6.10 -26.79
N ILE A 160 1.99 -6.26 -27.49
CA ILE A 160 3.11 -5.31 -27.45
C ILE A 160 2.66 -3.93 -27.94
N ASP A 161 1.93 -3.86 -29.06
CA ASP A 161 1.38 -2.61 -29.57
C ASP A 161 0.44 -1.95 -28.56
N SER A 162 -0.46 -2.74 -27.94
CA SER A 162 -1.35 -2.24 -26.89
C SER A 162 -0.59 -1.75 -25.65
N MET A 163 0.47 -2.44 -25.22
CA MET A 163 1.33 -2.00 -24.10
C MET A 163 2.06 -0.70 -24.46
N GLN A 164 2.48 -0.52 -25.72
CA GLN A 164 3.07 0.74 -26.19
C GLN A 164 2.07 1.91 -26.08
N GLU A 165 0.80 1.69 -26.45
CA GLU A 165 -0.27 2.68 -26.29
C GLU A 165 -0.51 3.01 -24.82
N ILE A 166 -0.54 1.99 -23.95
CA ILE A 166 -0.71 2.16 -22.51
C ILE A 166 0.44 3.01 -21.93
N PHE A 167 1.70 2.66 -22.22
CA PHE A 167 2.85 3.44 -21.75
C PHE A 167 2.84 4.86 -22.31
N SER A 168 2.48 5.05 -23.58
CA SER A 168 2.35 6.39 -24.17
C SER A 168 1.29 7.23 -23.44
N SER A 169 0.25 6.59 -22.91
CA SER A 169 -0.80 7.26 -22.14
C SER A 169 -0.34 7.77 -20.77
N TYR A 170 0.82 7.35 -20.28
CA TYR A 170 1.41 7.85 -19.03
C TYR A 170 1.97 9.26 -19.18
N ASP A 171 2.21 9.73 -20.41
CA ASP A 171 2.67 11.11 -20.65
C ASP A 171 1.69 12.13 -20.04
N SER A 172 2.24 13.05 -19.28
CA SER A 172 1.49 14.13 -18.62
C SER A 172 0.75 15.07 -19.58
N LYS A 173 1.11 15.06 -20.88
CA LYS A 173 0.43 15.82 -21.93
C LYS A 173 -1.00 15.36 -22.20
N TYR A 174 -1.31 14.09 -21.91
CA TYR A 174 -2.67 13.59 -22.12
C TYR A 174 -3.56 13.95 -20.94
N PRO A 175 -4.74 14.58 -21.18
CA PRO A 175 -5.66 14.90 -20.11
C PRO A 175 -6.21 13.64 -19.46
N TYR A 176 -6.17 13.60 -18.14
CA TYR A 176 -6.76 12.51 -17.35
C TYR A 176 -7.16 13.03 -15.97
N ASP A 177 -8.44 13.13 -15.72
CA ASP A 177 -9.02 13.59 -14.45
C ASP A 177 -9.40 12.37 -13.60
N ILE A 178 -8.42 11.85 -12.86
CA ILE A 178 -8.61 10.66 -12.03
C ILE A 178 -9.59 10.90 -10.88
N GLU A 179 -9.66 12.11 -10.33
CA GLU A 179 -10.57 12.45 -9.24
C GLU A 179 -12.02 12.35 -9.71
N LYS A 180 -12.32 12.91 -10.88
CA LYS A 180 -13.64 12.78 -11.51
C LYS A 180 -13.97 11.32 -11.80
N TYR A 181 -13.09 10.59 -12.48
CA TYR A 181 -13.35 9.18 -12.85
C TYR A 181 -13.54 8.30 -11.61
N ARG A 182 -12.71 8.50 -10.56
CA ARG A 182 -12.86 7.78 -9.30
C ARG A 182 -14.16 8.13 -8.61
N ASN A 183 -14.55 9.41 -8.56
CA ASN A 183 -15.81 9.84 -7.97
C ASN A 183 -17.03 9.27 -8.73
N ASP A 184 -16.98 9.24 -10.05
CA ASP A 184 -18.02 8.61 -10.89
C ASP A 184 -18.13 7.10 -10.58
N ARG A 185 -16.97 6.42 -10.34
CA ARG A 185 -16.94 5.03 -9.91
C ARG A 185 -17.57 4.84 -8.52
N VAL A 186 -17.26 5.71 -7.56
CA VAL A 186 -17.87 5.69 -6.23
C VAL A 186 -19.39 5.88 -6.31
N ARG A 187 -19.87 6.85 -7.12
CA ARG A 187 -21.30 7.07 -7.36
C ARG A 187 -21.97 5.85 -7.97
N TYR A 188 -21.35 5.24 -8.98
CA TYR A 188 -21.87 4.04 -9.62
C TYR A 188 -22.03 2.87 -8.65
N CYS A 189 -21.04 2.65 -7.78
CA CYS A 189 -21.07 1.56 -6.82
C CYS A 189 -22.03 1.80 -5.65
N LEU A 190 -22.10 3.01 -5.12
CA LEU A 190 -22.90 3.34 -3.95
C LEU A 190 -24.36 3.71 -4.30
N LYS A 191 -24.62 4.17 -5.53
CA LYS A 191 -25.94 4.60 -5.99
C LYS A 191 -26.62 5.57 -5.00
N ASP A 192 -27.82 5.26 -4.54
CA ASP A 192 -28.61 6.08 -3.61
C ASP A 192 -27.94 6.30 -2.25
N ARG A 193 -26.95 5.46 -1.91
CA ARG A 193 -26.16 5.59 -0.67
C ARG A 193 -24.95 6.53 -0.80
N TYR A 194 -24.72 7.13 -1.97
CA TYR A 194 -23.56 7.99 -2.20
C TYR A 194 -23.49 9.18 -1.24
N ASP A 195 -24.63 9.79 -0.91
CA ASP A 195 -24.69 10.95 -0.03
C ASP A 195 -24.34 10.59 1.43
N TYR A 196 -24.52 9.33 1.80
CA TYR A 196 -24.20 8.76 3.11
C TYR A 196 -22.86 8.01 3.12
N ARG A 197 -22.01 8.21 2.11
CA ARG A 197 -20.78 7.42 1.92
C ARG A 197 -19.82 7.44 3.11
N LYS A 198 -19.76 8.56 3.86
CA LYS A 198 -18.91 8.66 5.06
C LYS A 198 -19.30 7.65 6.14
N ASN A 199 -20.58 7.50 6.38
CA ASN A 199 -21.10 6.51 7.33
C ASN A 199 -20.82 5.08 6.87
N LEU A 200 -20.86 4.84 5.54
CA LEU A 200 -20.51 3.53 4.98
C LEU A 200 -19.02 3.24 5.11
N PHE A 201 -18.13 4.22 4.97
CA PHE A 201 -16.68 4.03 5.16
C PHE A 201 -16.36 3.72 6.62
N ASP A 202 -17.00 4.41 7.57
CA ASP A 202 -16.89 4.13 8.99
C ASP A 202 -17.41 2.72 9.33
N TRP A 203 -18.55 2.34 8.75
CA TRP A 203 -19.13 1.00 8.90
C TRP A 203 -18.19 -0.08 8.35
N ASP A 204 -17.71 0.07 7.11
CA ASP A 204 -16.79 -0.90 6.47
C ASP A 204 -15.52 -1.09 7.32
N TYR A 205 -15.00 -0.01 7.90
CA TYR A 205 -13.84 -0.09 8.78
C TYR A 205 -14.15 -0.85 10.07
N ASN A 206 -15.18 -0.41 10.82
CA ASN A 206 -15.48 -0.97 12.14
C ASN A 206 -15.94 -2.43 12.08
N MET A 207 -16.69 -2.80 11.04
CA MET A 207 -17.24 -4.15 10.92
C MET A 207 -16.27 -5.16 10.29
N ASN A 208 -15.31 -4.69 9.48
CA ASN A 208 -14.44 -5.58 8.73
C ASN A 208 -12.95 -5.31 8.97
N ILE A 209 -12.46 -4.09 8.65
CA ILE A 209 -11.01 -3.81 8.64
C ILE A 209 -10.42 -3.87 10.04
N GLN A 210 -11.05 -3.28 11.04
CA GLN A 210 -10.55 -3.22 12.40
C GLN A 210 -10.26 -4.61 13.00
N ASN A 211 -11.09 -5.60 12.70
CA ASN A 211 -10.95 -6.96 13.23
C ASN A 211 -9.85 -7.78 12.53
N PHE A 212 -9.63 -7.53 11.24
CA PHE A 212 -8.71 -8.33 10.43
C PHE A 212 -7.35 -7.69 10.23
N ALA A 213 -7.31 -6.37 10.19
CA ALA A 213 -6.12 -5.57 9.93
C ALA A 213 -6.05 -4.32 10.82
N PRO A 214 -5.93 -4.48 12.16
CA PRO A 214 -6.01 -3.37 13.12
C PRO A 214 -4.88 -2.33 12.95
N ILE A 215 -3.81 -2.68 12.26
CA ILE A 215 -2.72 -1.76 11.92
C ILE A 215 -3.14 -0.70 10.91
N ILE A 216 -4.15 -0.97 10.07
CA ILE A 216 -4.78 0.03 9.21
C ILE A 216 -5.66 0.90 10.10
N ARG A 217 -5.26 2.14 10.35
CA ARG A 217 -6.01 3.04 11.24
C ARG A 217 -7.18 3.67 10.52
N LEU A 218 -8.30 3.86 11.23
CA LEU A 218 -9.55 4.45 10.72
C LEU A 218 -9.29 5.75 9.94
N ARG A 219 -8.45 6.64 10.47
CA ARG A 219 -8.12 7.92 9.87
C ARG A 219 -7.57 7.77 8.45
N TYR A 220 -6.60 6.88 8.24
CA TYR A 220 -5.97 6.66 6.95
C TYR A 220 -6.90 5.94 5.99
N TYR A 221 -7.66 4.96 6.48
CA TYR A 221 -8.66 4.27 5.68
C TYR A 221 -9.73 5.22 5.14
N ILE A 222 -10.31 6.08 5.98
CA ILE A 222 -11.30 7.09 5.56
C ILE A 222 -10.67 8.07 4.57
N PHE A 223 -9.46 8.56 4.86
CA PHE A 223 -8.76 9.50 3.98
C PHE A 223 -8.54 8.91 2.58
N TRP A 224 -8.09 7.66 2.49
CA TRP A 224 -7.95 6.96 1.22
C TRP A 224 -9.31 6.78 0.51
N ARG A 225 -10.34 6.38 1.23
CA ARG A 225 -11.69 6.19 0.66
C ARG A 225 -12.26 7.50 0.10
N GLU A 226 -12.02 8.62 0.74
CA GLU A 226 -12.48 9.95 0.29
C GLU A 226 -11.63 10.51 -0.84
N ASN A 227 -10.31 10.49 -0.70
CA ASN A 227 -9.40 11.24 -1.58
C ASN A 227 -8.62 10.37 -2.56
N GLY A 228 -8.61 9.04 -2.38
CA GLY A 228 -7.82 8.14 -3.18
C GLY A 228 -6.31 8.22 -2.94
N ILE A 229 -5.88 8.81 -1.81
CA ILE A 229 -4.47 8.89 -1.40
C ILE A 229 -4.27 7.98 -0.23
N ALA A 230 -3.48 6.92 -0.40
CA ALA A 230 -3.18 5.95 0.64
C ALA A 230 -1.93 6.33 1.42
N PHE A 231 -0.88 6.76 0.74
CA PHE A 231 0.44 6.99 1.30
C PHE A 231 0.79 8.48 1.23
N VAL A 232 0.96 9.09 2.40
CA VAL A 232 1.32 10.51 2.52
C VAL A 232 2.77 10.58 2.93
N MET A 233 3.65 10.83 1.96
CA MET A 233 5.08 11.01 2.19
C MET A 233 5.42 12.46 2.53
N ARG A 234 6.70 12.76 2.68
CA ARG A 234 7.23 14.10 3.05
C ARG A 234 6.78 15.23 2.15
N VAL A 235 6.52 14.93 0.87
CA VAL A 235 6.09 15.92 -0.12
C VAL A 235 4.58 16.07 -0.09
N ASN A 236 4.13 17.23 0.36
CA ASN A 236 2.74 17.50 0.67
C ASN A 236 1.88 17.99 -0.51
N GLN A 237 2.34 17.83 -1.75
CA GLN A 237 1.65 18.36 -2.92
C GLN A 237 1.28 17.25 -3.91
N TYR A 238 0.27 16.50 -3.58
CA TYR A 238 -0.34 15.51 -4.47
C TYR A 238 -1.32 16.22 -5.42
N LYS A 239 -0.87 16.58 -6.62
CA LYS A 239 -1.64 17.40 -7.58
C LYS A 239 -1.79 16.72 -8.94
N PHE A 240 -0.88 15.83 -9.29
CA PHE A 240 -0.83 15.25 -10.63
C PHE A 240 -1.53 13.90 -10.68
N PRO A 241 -2.44 13.67 -11.63
CA PRO A 241 -3.16 12.41 -11.72
C PRO A 241 -2.21 11.24 -11.99
N ASN A 242 -2.40 10.16 -11.23
CA ASN A 242 -1.70 8.90 -11.45
C ASN A 242 -2.29 8.17 -12.67
N ARG A 243 -1.70 8.38 -13.81
CA ARG A 243 -2.16 7.80 -15.07
C ARG A 243 -1.93 6.29 -15.17
N THR A 244 -1.11 5.73 -14.29
CA THR A 244 -0.87 4.28 -14.23
C THR A 244 -2.09 3.53 -13.68
N LEU A 245 -3.05 4.23 -13.07
CA LEU A 245 -4.34 3.69 -12.63
C LEU A 245 -5.45 3.90 -13.68
N ALA A 246 -5.11 4.39 -14.88
CA ALA A 246 -6.04 4.45 -16.00
C ALA A 246 -6.13 3.09 -16.68
N CYS A 247 -7.33 2.69 -17.03
CA CYS A 247 -7.57 1.48 -17.79
C CYS A 247 -8.55 1.73 -18.95
N TYR A 248 -8.37 0.98 -20.04
CA TYR A 248 -9.28 0.98 -21.18
C TYR A 248 -10.20 -0.22 -21.10
N ILE A 249 -11.52 0.04 -21.00
CA ILE A 249 -12.54 -1.02 -21.00
C ILE A 249 -13.45 -0.84 -22.19
N GLU A 250 -13.86 -1.95 -22.78
CA GLU A 250 -14.83 -1.98 -23.86
C GLU A 250 -16.19 -1.48 -23.35
N GLY A 251 -16.71 -0.44 -23.96
CA GLY A 251 -18.00 0.15 -23.69
C GLY A 251 -18.89 0.18 -24.91
N LYS A 252 -20.19 0.37 -24.73
CA LYS A 252 -21.15 0.56 -25.83
C LYS A 252 -21.39 2.05 -26.07
N LYS A 253 -21.38 2.49 -27.32
CA LYS A 253 -21.83 3.84 -27.69
C LYS A 253 -23.31 4.00 -27.33
N LYS A 254 -23.70 5.18 -26.84
CA LYS A 254 -25.09 5.48 -26.43
C LYS A 254 -26.11 5.31 -27.58
N GLN A 255 -25.68 5.38 -28.82
CA GLN A 255 -26.52 5.20 -30.01
C GLN A 255 -25.82 4.23 -30.97
N GLY A 256 -26.18 2.95 -30.89
CA GLY A 256 -25.68 1.92 -31.83
C GLY A 256 -25.11 0.68 -31.14
N HIS A 257 -24.87 -0.36 -31.95
CA HIS A 257 -24.29 -1.63 -31.51
C HIS A 257 -22.74 -1.62 -31.46
N ASP A 258 -22.13 -0.49 -31.84
CA ASP A 258 -20.67 -0.39 -31.93
C ASP A 258 -20.03 -0.34 -30.53
N SER A 259 -19.09 -1.21 -30.28
CA SER A 259 -18.23 -1.14 -29.11
C SER A 259 -17.19 -0.02 -29.28
N CYS A 260 -16.81 0.60 -28.18
CA CYS A 260 -15.71 1.56 -28.13
C CYS A 260 -14.89 1.35 -26.87
N MET A 261 -13.58 1.61 -26.96
CA MET A 261 -12.71 1.59 -25.77
C MET A 261 -12.92 2.87 -24.97
N VAL A 262 -13.27 2.72 -23.71
CA VAL A 262 -13.51 3.84 -22.79
C VAL A 262 -12.37 3.85 -21.76
N ARG A 263 -11.62 4.95 -21.73
CA ARG A 263 -10.60 5.19 -20.70
C ARG A 263 -11.23 5.75 -19.45
N GLY A 264 -10.88 5.19 -18.27
CA GLY A 264 -11.38 5.64 -17.00
C GLY A 264 -10.66 5.01 -15.83
N TYR A 265 -11.12 5.30 -14.61
CA TYR A 265 -10.74 4.60 -13.40
C TYR A 265 -11.73 3.47 -13.12
N TRP A 266 -11.28 2.24 -13.29
CA TRP A 266 -12.09 1.04 -13.08
C TRP A 266 -11.61 0.20 -11.91
N GLY A 267 -10.66 0.74 -11.14
CA GLY A 267 -10.09 0.09 -10.00
C GLY A 267 -11.04 -0.03 -8.82
N ASP A 268 -10.58 -0.76 -7.84
CA ASP A 268 -11.28 -0.95 -6.58
C ASP A 268 -11.38 0.37 -5.79
N ILE A 269 -12.50 0.52 -5.10
CA ILE A 269 -12.79 1.65 -4.21
C ILE A 269 -13.07 1.21 -2.76
N VAL A 270 -13.08 -0.08 -2.49
CA VAL A 270 -13.49 -0.69 -1.21
C VAL A 270 -12.29 -1.23 -0.45
N ASN A 271 -11.44 -2.01 -1.11
CA ASN A 271 -10.23 -2.53 -0.51
C ASN A 271 -9.17 -1.44 -0.39
N SER A 272 -8.24 -1.70 0.50
CA SER A 272 -7.17 -0.77 0.80
C SER A 272 -5.87 -1.21 0.12
N PRO A 273 -5.10 -0.30 -0.49
CA PRO A 273 -3.76 -0.60 -0.99
C PRO A 273 -2.75 -0.94 0.12
N TYR A 274 -3.13 -0.79 1.40
CA TYR A 274 -2.29 -1.14 2.55
C TYR A 274 -2.11 -2.64 2.74
N LEU A 275 -2.96 -3.49 2.12
CA LEU A 275 -2.98 -4.93 2.39
C LEU A 275 -1.69 -5.63 1.94
N SER A 276 -1.13 -5.25 0.81
CA SER A 276 -0.05 -5.99 0.14
C SER A 276 1.26 -6.00 0.92
N TYR A 277 1.67 -4.85 1.45
CA TYR A 277 2.95 -4.70 2.15
C TYR A 277 2.82 -4.21 3.60
N GLY A 278 1.64 -3.79 4.02
CA GLY A 278 1.42 -3.07 5.28
C GLY A 278 0.82 -3.88 6.41
N LEU A 279 0.74 -5.21 6.32
CA LEU A 279 0.14 -6.06 7.35
C LEU A 279 1.12 -7.03 8.00
N GLU A 280 1.94 -7.71 7.20
CA GLU A 280 2.79 -8.79 7.67
C GLU A 280 4.17 -8.28 8.10
N LEU A 281 4.65 -8.86 9.20
CA LEU A 281 5.96 -8.63 9.79
C LEU A 281 6.58 -9.99 10.11
N GLU A 282 7.89 -10.13 9.95
CA GLU A 282 8.56 -11.44 10.02
C GLU A 282 8.91 -11.87 11.45
N THR A 283 9.29 -10.92 12.32
CA THR A 283 9.79 -11.23 13.66
C THR A 283 8.84 -10.77 14.76
N ARG A 284 8.94 -11.43 15.93
CA ARG A 284 8.17 -11.02 17.12
C ARG A 284 8.54 -9.61 17.59
N GLU A 285 9.79 -9.21 17.40
CA GLU A 285 10.28 -7.88 17.77
C GLU A 285 9.66 -6.81 16.88
N GLU A 286 9.60 -7.05 15.56
CA GLU A 286 8.90 -6.19 14.60
C GLU A 286 7.41 -6.07 14.96
N ILE A 287 6.74 -7.19 15.21
CA ILE A 287 5.32 -7.22 15.59
C ILE A 287 5.11 -6.43 16.89
N SER A 288 5.94 -6.69 17.91
CA SER A 288 5.86 -5.97 19.18
C SER A 288 6.04 -4.47 19.00
N TYR A 289 6.94 -4.05 18.12
CA TYR A 289 7.24 -2.66 17.87
C TYR A 289 6.12 -1.93 17.13
N PHE A 290 5.60 -2.50 16.04
CA PHE A 290 4.58 -1.85 15.21
C PHE A 290 3.17 -1.95 15.80
N TYR A 291 2.85 -3.01 16.54
CA TYR A 291 1.55 -3.21 17.19
C TYR A 291 1.52 -2.77 18.66
N ALA A 292 2.63 -2.27 19.23
CA ALA A 292 2.65 -1.78 20.59
C ALA A 292 1.63 -0.64 20.78
N ASN A 293 0.71 -0.83 21.73
CA ASN A 293 -0.23 0.20 22.18
C ASN A 293 0.49 1.20 23.10
N ASN A 294 1.45 1.94 22.60
CA ASN A 294 2.02 3.03 23.35
C ASN A 294 0.98 4.16 23.46
N LYS A 295 0.72 4.62 24.68
CA LYS A 295 -0.24 5.69 25.00
C LYS A 295 0.13 7.07 24.44
N ILE A 296 1.14 7.14 23.57
CA ILE A 296 1.64 8.37 22.96
C ILE A 296 0.94 8.56 21.61
N ASP A 297 0.57 9.79 21.28
CA ASP A 297 -0.24 10.23 20.14
C ASP A 297 0.26 9.83 18.72
N TYR A 298 1.33 9.09 18.62
CA TYR A 298 1.94 8.63 17.36
C TYR A 298 1.85 7.12 17.23
N LEU A 299 0.65 6.66 16.98
CA LEU A 299 0.41 5.26 16.64
C LEU A 299 0.96 4.99 15.25
N ARG A 300 1.87 4.02 15.15
CA ARG A 300 2.32 3.47 13.87
C ARG A 300 1.15 2.86 13.13
N ASP A 301 1.24 2.90 11.81
CA ASP A 301 0.17 2.43 10.95
C ASP A 301 0.69 1.54 9.81
N SER A 302 -0.22 1.11 8.96
CA SER A 302 0.10 0.27 7.81
C SER A 302 1.00 0.96 6.78
N GLN A 303 1.04 2.30 6.71
CA GLN A 303 2.00 3.01 5.88
C GLN A 303 3.43 2.80 6.40
N ASP A 304 3.64 2.93 7.72
CA ASP A 304 4.95 2.71 8.34
C ASP A 304 5.43 1.27 8.14
N VAL A 305 4.51 0.29 8.27
CA VAL A 305 4.83 -1.13 8.00
C VAL A 305 5.17 -1.34 6.52
N THR A 306 4.44 -0.68 5.60
CA THR A 306 4.71 -0.77 4.16
C THR A 306 6.11 -0.22 3.83
N GLU A 307 6.42 0.99 4.31
CA GLU A 307 7.75 1.59 4.15
C GLU A 307 8.85 0.69 4.71
N TYR A 308 8.64 0.20 5.93
CA TYR A 308 9.59 -0.69 6.59
C TYR A 308 9.87 -1.96 5.77
N ASN A 309 8.84 -2.66 5.33
CA ASN A 309 8.99 -3.90 4.56
C ASN A 309 9.70 -3.64 3.22
N LEU A 310 9.31 -2.59 2.50
CA LEU A 310 9.92 -2.26 1.22
C LEU A 310 11.39 -1.88 1.38
N VAL A 311 11.72 -1.03 2.34
CA VAL A 311 13.12 -0.65 2.63
C VAL A 311 13.95 -1.87 3.03
N LYS A 312 13.42 -2.73 3.91
CA LYS A 312 14.05 -3.98 4.33
C LYS A 312 14.37 -4.89 3.14
N PHE A 313 13.38 -5.09 2.25
CA PHE A 313 13.57 -5.94 1.08
C PHE A 313 14.58 -5.36 0.10
N LEU A 314 14.44 -4.08 -0.24
CA LEU A 314 15.32 -3.44 -1.22
C LEU A 314 16.75 -3.30 -0.71
N LEU A 315 16.94 -2.90 0.54
CA LEU A 315 18.28 -2.79 1.13
C LEU A 315 19.01 -4.14 1.12
N ARG A 316 18.32 -5.21 1.52
CA ARG A 316 18.90 -6.54 1.52
C ARG A 316 19.19 -7.04 0.11
N MET A 317 18.27 -6.85 -0.83
CA MET A 317 18.42 -7.29 -2.23
C MET A 317 19.47 -6.50 -3.00
N ASP A 318 19.64 -5.21 -2.70
CA ASP A 318 20.56 -4.34 -3.45
C ASP A 318 22.00 -4.40 -2.91
N HIS A 319 22.16 -4.44 -1.59
CA HIS A 319 23.47 -4.28 -0.92
C HIS A 319 23.86 -5.42 0.01
N ASP A 320 23.03 -6.43 0.19
CA ASP A 320 23.20 -7.51 1.19
C ASP A 320 23.33 -6.96 2.63
N GLU A 321 22.71 -5.82 2.90
CA GLU A 321 22.72 -5.18 4.22
C GLU A 321 21.46 -5.52 5.00
N LYS A 322 21.60 -5.86 6.29
CA LYS A 322 20.48 -6.05 7.19
C LYS A 322 19.93 -4.69 7.62
N TYR A 323 18.63 -4.51 7.49
CA TYR A 323 17.97 -3.30 7.93
C TYR A 323 17.84 -3.27 9.45
N ASP A 324 18.66 -2.44 10.12
CA ASP A 324 18.52 -2.18 11.55
C ASP A 324 17.50 -1.06 11.81
N PHE A 325 16.24 -1.48 11.86
CA PHE A 325 15.13 -0.54 12.09
C PHE A 325 15.17 0.11 13.46
N MET A 326 15.69 -0.57 14.49
CA MET A 326 15.80 -0.01 15.84
C MET A 326 16.81 1.15 15.89
N LYS A 327 17.90 1.06 15.15
CA LYS A 327 18.87 2.15 15.01
C LYS A 327 18.26 3.35 14.31
N ARG A 328 17.55 3.12 13.21
CA ARG A 328 16.86 4.19 12.45
C ARG A 328 15.79 4.88 13.29
N GLU A 329 14.98 4.13 14.03
CA GLU A 329 13.93 4.70 14.86
C GLU A 329 14.47 5.48 16.06
N LYS A 330 15.54 5.01 16.68
CA LYS A 330 16.24 5.78 17.71
C LYS A 330 16.77 7.10 17.16
N GLU A 331 17.31 7.09 15.96
CA GLU A 331 17.81 8.30 15.30
C GLU A 331 16.66 9.25 14.92
N LYS A 332 15.56 8.74 14.37
CA LYS A 332 14.35 9.54 14.11
C LYS A 332 13.83 10.20 15.40
N GLU A 333 13.75 9.45 16.49
CA GLU A 333 13.28 9.96 17.78
C GLU A 333 14.25 11.01 18.35
N ARG A 334 15.56 10.79 18.24
CA ARG A 334 16.58 11.78 18.63
C ARG A 334 16.39 13.09 17.90
N LEU A 335 16.26 13.03 16.57
CA LEU A 335 16.07 14.23 15.73
C LEU A 335 14.75 14.93 16.03
N ARG A 336 13.70 14.18 16.32
CA ARG A 336 12.42 14.73 16.72
C ARG A 336 12.52 15.48 18.04
N GLN A 337 13.19 14.90 19.03
CA GLN A 337 13.39 15.56 20.33
C GLN A 337 14.25 16.84 20.17
N GLU A 338 15.29 16.81 19.33
CA GLU A 338 16.07 17.98 19.01
C GLU A 338 15.24 19.07 18.31
N ARG A 339 14.29 18.69 17.45
CA ARG A 339 13.38 19.64 16.79
C ARG A 339 12.43 20.28 17.80
N ILE A 340 11.78 19.49 18.63
CA ILE A 340 10.89 20.00 19.70
C ILE A 340 11.65 20.98 20.59
N LYS A 341 12.86 20.62 21.01
CA LYS A 341 13.69 21.49 21.84
C LYS A 341 14.02 22.83 21.15
N ARG A 342 14.32 22.81 19.84
CA ARG A 342 14.54 24.06 19.08
C ARG A 342 13.27 24.91 18.99
N GLU A 343 12.12 24.28 18.75
CA GLU A 343 10.83 24.98 18.68
C GLU A 343 10.49 25.63 20.04
N GLU A 344 10.76 24.94 21.15
CA GLU A 344 10.61 25.48 22.52
C GLU A 344 11.57 26.67 22.77
N GLU A 345 12.84 26.53 22.40
CA GLU A 345 13.83 27.61 22.51
C GLU A 345 13.46 28.84 21.67
N GLU A 346 12.89 28.63 20.47
CA GLU A 346 12.41 29.75 19.64
C GLU A 346 11.16 30.42 20.22
N GLN A 347 10.25 29.64 20.81
CA GLN A 347 9.08 30.20 21.50
C GLN A 347 9.47 31.00 22.72
N GLU A 348 10.38 30.50 23.56
CA GLU A 348 10.90 31.25 24.71
C GLU A 348 11.58 32.56 24.29
N LYS A 349 12.33 32.55 23.17
CA LYS A 349 12.93 33.78 22.64
C LYS A 349 11.89 34.81 22.21
N LYS A 350 10.85 34.35 21.51
CA LYS A 350 9.74 35.23 21.06
C LYS A 350 8.98 35.81 22.24
N GLU A 351 8.72 35.01 23.28
CA GLU A 351 8.06 35.46 24.51
C GLU A 351 8.90 36.50 25.25
N LYS A 352 10.23 36.29 25.36
CA LYS A 352 11.16 37.27 25.96
C LYS A 352 11.20 38.57 25.19
N GLU A 353 11.27 38.49 23.85
CA GLU A 353 11.24 39.70 22.98
C GLU A 353 9.91 40.45 23.10
N GLU A 354 8.79 39.74 23.24
CA GLU A 354 7.48 40.38 23.42
C GLU A 354 7.34 41.03 24.80
N GLN A 355 7.89 40.37 25.84
CA GLN A 355 7.95 40.96 27.19
C GLN A 355 8.81 42.21 27.24
N GLU A 356 9.98 42.17 26.62
CA GLU A 356 10.85 43.36 26.52
C GLU A 356 10.20 44.53 25.76
N LYS A 357 9.43 44.23 24.70
CA LYS A 357 8.66 45.25 23.97
C LYS A 357 7.57 45.86 24.84
N LYS A 358 6.82 45.06 25.58
CA LYS A 358 5.79 45.51 26.52
C LYS A 358 6.39 46.38 27.64
N GLU A 359 7.53 45.99 28.21
CA GLU A 359 8.23 46.81 29.21
C GLU A 359 8.75 48.15 28.65
N LYS A 360 9.24 48.17 27.40
CA LYS A 360 9.67 49.40 26.73
C LYS A 360 8.48 50.34 26.49
N GLU A 361 7.35 49.82 26.01
CA GLU A 361 6.14 50.60 25.83
C GLU A 361 5.57 51.15 27.16
N GLU A 362 5.64 50.35 28.22
CA GLU A 362 5.20 50.81 29.56
C GLU A 362 6.10 51.90 30.13
N LYS A 363 7.42 51.78 29.94
CA LYS A 363 8.39 52.83 30.30
C LYS A 363 8.22 54.12 29.49
N GLU A 364 7.86 54.00 28.19
CA GLU A 364 7.54 55.18 27.36
C GLU A 364 6.23 55.84 27.81
N LYS A 365 5.19 55.05 28.13
CA LYS A 365 3.92 55.57 28.68
C LYS A 365 4.12 56.29 30.02
N LYS A 366 4.95 55.73 30.90
CA LYS A 366 5.30 56.37 32.18
C LYS A 366 6.12 57.64 31.99
N LYS A 367 6.99 57.73 30.95
CA LYS A 367 7.74 58.96 30.64
C LYS A 367 6.85 60.07 30.03
N LYS A 368 5.81 59.71 29.29
CA LYS A 368 4.83 60.66 28.74
C LYS A 368 3.82 61.18 29.78
N LEU A 369 3.58 60.42 30.84
CA LEU A 369 2.68 60.81 31.95
C LEU A 369 3.36 61.70 32.99
N LYS A 370 4.69 61.68 33.17
CA LYS A 370 5.40 62.54 34.10
C LYS A 370 5.24 64.07 33.85
N PRO A 371 5.29 64.58 32.60
CA PRO A 371 5.09 66.02 32.36
C PRO A 371 3.67 66.49 32.65
N ILE A 372 2.65 65.63 32.60
CA ILE A 372 1.24 65.98 32.82
C ILE A 372 0.93 66.03 34.33
N ALA A 373 1.54 65.16 35.11
CA ALA A 373 1.39 65.17 36.58
C ALA A 373 2.08 66.38 37.27
N GLU A 374 3.23 66.83 36.73
CA GLU A 374 3.90 68.04 37.22
C GLU A 374 3.16 69.32 36.86
N GLN A 375 2.31 69.35 35.81
CA GLN A 375 1.43 70.50 35.48
C GLN A 375 0.12 70.52 36.27
N GLU A 376 -0.37 69.37 36.69
CA GLU A 376 -1.58 69.29 37.56
C GLU A 376 -1.29 69.68 39.02
N ASP A 377 -0.07 69.46 39.51
CA ASP A 377 0.33 69.88 40.88
C ASP A 377 0.57 71.41 41.02
N GLU A 378 0.89 72.13 39.94
CA GLU A 378 1.02 73.61 39.95
C GLU A 378 -0.34 74.32 39.81
N GLU A 379 -1.40 73.67 39.28
CA GLU A 379 -2.75 74.27 39.15
C GLU A 379 -3.63 74.02 40.42
N GLU A 380 -3.29 73.08 41.33
CA GLU A 380 -4.08 72.81 42.53
C GLU A 380 -3.84 73.77 43.72
N GLU A 381 -2.87 74.73 43.65
CA GLU A 381 -2.64 75.71 44.73
C GLU A 381 -3.49 77.00 44.63
N GLU A 382 -4.27 77.22 43.52
CA GLU A 382 -5.01 78.47 43.38
C GLU A 382 -6.54 78.42 43.40
N ILE A 383 -7.20 77.24 43.62
CA ILE A 383 -8.66 77.19 43.68
C ILE A 383 -9.12 76.38 44.89
N CYS A 384 -9.09 77.00 46.03
CA CYS A 384 -9.83 76.59 47.18
C CYS A 384 -11.10 77.48 47.27
N THR A 385 -12.15 77.09 46.54
CA THR A 385 -13.58 77.33 46.92
C THR A 385 -14.52 76.73 45.87
N ASP A 386 -15.52 76.01 46.40
CA ASP A 386 -16.77 75.64 45.78
C ASP A 386 -16.77 74.43 44.78
N SER A 387 -17.40 73.36 45.16
CA SER A 387 -18.83 73.07 45.08
C SER A 387 -19.10 71.55 45.13
N GLN A 388 -20.20 71.15 45.63
CA GLN A 388 -20.75 69.81 45.70
C GLN A 388 -20.85 69.03 44.37
N GLU A 389 -20.80 69.75 43.26
CA GLU A 389 -20.90 69.14 41.91
C GLU A 389 -19.69 68.27 41.50
N THR A 390 -18.51 68.55 42.03
CA THR A 390 -17.28 67.78 41.73
C THR A 390 -17.27 66.40 42.45
N LYS A 391 -17.93 66.27 43.61
CA LYS A 391 -18.09 65.01 44.29
C LYS A 391 -19.08 64.07 43.59
N GLU A 392 -20.19 64.65 43.13
CA GLU A 392 -21.20 63.85 42.37
C GLU A 392 -20.66 63.34 41.03
N ARG A 393 -19.79 64.10 40.36
CA ARG A 393 -19.17 63.68 39.10
C ARG A 393 -18.16 62.54 39.28
N LYS A 394 -17.35 62.60 40.32
CA LYS A 394 -16.40 61.49 40.68
C LYS A 394 -17.15 60.22 41.17
N GLU A 395 -18.28 60.40 41.82
CA GLU A 395 -19.13 59.25 42.19
C GLU A 395 -19.84 58.62 41.02
N LYS A 396 -20.27 59.43 40.04
CA LYS A 396 -20.86 58.91 38.78
C LYS A 396 -19.83 58.16 37.93
N GLU A 397 -18.63 58.69 37.77
CA GLU A 397 -17.56 58.01 37.00
C GLU A 397 -17.10 56.70 37.69
N LYS A 398 -17.14 56.66 39.04
CA LYS A 398 -16.83 55.44 39.79
C LYS A 398 -17.92 54.40 39.61
N LYS A 399 -19.19 54.79 39.61
CA LYS A 399 -20.34 53.91 39.35
C LYS A 399 -20.34 53.39 37.92
N GLU A 400 -20.03 54.21 36.92
CA GLU A 400 -19.90 53.78 35.52
C GLU A 400 -18.75 52.78 35.33
N LYS A 401 -17.60 52.94 36.04
CA LYS A 401 -16.52 51.97 36.00
C LYS A 401 -16.87 50.66 36.63
N GLU A 402 -17.57 50.68 37.79
CA GLU A 402 -18.04 49.48 38.48
C GLU A 402 -19.13 48.75 37.67
N GLU A 403 -19.99 49.49 36.92
CA GLU A 403 -20.97 48.88 36.00
C GLU A 403 -20.30 48.24 34.80
N LYS A 404 -19.30 48.88 34.20
CA LYS A 404 -18.52 48.29 33.10
C LYS A 404 -17.75 47.05 33.50
N GLU A 405 -17.13 47.05 34.69
CA GLU A 405 -16.47 45.84 35.21
C GLU A 405 -17.46 44.69 35.51
N LYS A 406 -18.68 45.02 35.99
CA LYS A 406 -19.75 44.03 36.22
C LYS A 406 -20.30 43.50 34.90
N GLU A 407 -20.37 44.33 33.86
CA GLU A 407 -20.80 43.90 32.53
C GLU A 407 -19.75 43.04 31.84
N GLU A 408 -18.46 43.35 31.99
CA GLU A 408 -17.36 42.49 31.50
C GLU A 408 -17.31 41.14 32.24
N LYS A 409 -17.52 41.13 33.59
CA LYS A 409 -17.62 39.88 34.33
C LYS A 409 -18.80 39.04 33.90
N LYS A 410 -19.99 39.64 33.70
CA LYS A 410 -21.17 38.94 33.17
C LYS A 410 -20.92 38.37 31.78
N LYS A 411 -20.24 39.13 30.88
CA LYS A 411 -19.89 38.66 29.55
C LYS A 411 -18.87 37.52 29.57
N LYS A 412 -17.96 37.48 30.58
CA LYS A 412 -17.05 36.35 30.77
C LYS A 412 -17.77 35.13 31.32
N GLU A 413 -18.65 35.29 32.29
CA GLU A 413 -19.47 34.19 32.85
C GLU A 413 -20.46 33.62 31.82
N GLU A 414 -21.05 34.47 30.95
CA GLU A 414 -21.86 34.00 29.82
C GLU A 414 -21.06 33.28 28.75
N LYS A 415 -19.80 33.68 28.52
CA LYS A 415 -18.90 32.93 27.63
C LYS A 415 -18.52 31.57 28.21
N GLU A 416 -18.19 31.50 29.49
CA GLU A 416 -17.89 30.24 30.19
C GLU A 416 -19.12 29.33 30.28
N LYS A 417 -20.33 29.86 30.51
CA LYS A 417 -21.57 29.08 30.44
C LYS A 417 -21.85 28.54 29.06
N LYS A 418 -21.67 29.35 28.01
CA LYS A 418 -21.84 28.91 26.61
C LYS A 418 -20.74 27.92 26.15
N GLU A 419 -19.54 27.97 26.75
CA GLU A 419 -18.51 26.96 26.56
C GLU A 419 -18.82 25.65 27.31
N ASN A 420 -19.41 25.72 28.49
CA ASN A 420 -19.79 24.53 29.25
C ASN A 420 -21.07 23.88 28.70
N GLU A 421 -22.09 24.65 28.29
CA GLU A 421 -23.26 24.11 27.56
C GLU A 421 -22.87 23.45 26.21
N LYS A 422 -21.87 24.01 25.51
CA LYS A 422 -21.29 23.35 24.33
C LYS A 422 -20.49 22.09 24.65
N LYS A 423 -20.01 21.90 25.89
CA LYS A 423 -19.35 20.66 26.32
C LYS A 423 -20.35 19.54 26.63
N ASP A 424 -21.53 19.86 27.14
CA ASP A 424 -22.55 18.86 27.46
C ASP A 424 -23.41 18.45 26.25
N GLU A 425 -23.64 19.33 25.25
CA GLU A 425 -24.19 18.95 23.94
C GLU A 425 -23.16 18.27 23.02
N GLY A 426 -21.85 18.46 23.31
CA GLY A 426 -20.72 17.91 22.53
C GLY A 426 -20.51 16.40 22.62
N ILE A 427 -21.21 15.68 23.50
CA ILE A 427 -21.05 14.22 23.63
C ILE A 427 -21.80 13.44 22.54
N ILE A 428 -22.76 14.04 21.84
CA ILE A 428 -23.53 13.40 20.76
C ILE A 428 -23.12 13.90 19.36
N ILE A 429 -22.53 15.08 19.21
CA ILE A 429 -22.16 15.69 17.91
C ILE A 429 -20.63 15.71 17.69
N GLY A 430 -19.84 15.39 18.71
CA GLY A 430 -18.38 15.59 18.75
C GLY A 430 -17.51 14.72 17.82
N LYS A 431 -18.07 13.82 17.00
CA LYS A 431 -17.27 13.02 16.04
C LYS A 431 -17.00 13.73 14.71
N ASN A 432 -17.83 14.65 14.27
CA ASN A 432 -17.69 15.28 12.94
C ASN A 432 -16.84 16.56 12.91
N ASP A 433 -16.80 17.32 13.99
CA ASP A 433 -15.99 18.56 14.06
C ASP A 433 -14.52 18.28 14.35
N ASN A 434 -14.20 17.21 15.08
CA ASN A 434 -12.83 16.74 15.25
C ASN A 434 -12.17 16.34 13.90
N ILE A 435 -12.93 15.81 12.96
CA ILE A 435 -12.41 15.45 11.63
C ILE A 435 -12.05 16.71 10.83
N LYS A 436 -12.89 17.75 10.86
CA LYS A 436 -12.59 19.02 10.18
C LYS A 436 -11.43 19.78 10.83
N GLU A 437 -11.33 19.74 12.14
CA GLU A 437 -10.23 20.38 12.86
C GLU A 437 -8.93 19.58 12.72
N MET A 438 -9.00 18.25 12.69
CA MET A 438 -7.85 17.39 12.36
C MET A 438 -7.43 17.52 10.90
N THR A 439 -8.35 17.69 9.97
CA THR A 439 -8.01 17.98 8.56
C THR A 439 -7.33 19.35 8.43
N LYS A 440 -7.79 20.35 9.22
CA LYS A 440 -7.12 21.65 9.32
C LYS A 440 -5.77 21.56 10.04
N LYS A 441 -5.65 20.77 11.10
CA LYS A 441 -4.37 20.53 11.80
C LYS A 441 -3.40 19.73 10.95
N LEU A 442 -3.87 18.70 10.19
CA LEU A 442 -3.07 18.02 9.18
C LEU A 442 -2.62 18.98 8.08
N ALA A 443 -3.52 19.81 7.54
CA ALA A 443 -3.17 20.82 6.56
C ALA A 443 -2.19 21.87 7.13
N LYS A 444 -2.22 22.12 8.44
CA LYS A 444 -1.32 23.04 9.12
C LYS A 444 0.04 22.41 9.40
N VAL A 445 0.09 21.17 9.90
CA VAL A 445 1.31 20.36 10.05
C VAL A 445 1.99 20.16 8.69
N VAL A 446 1.18 19.93 7.66
CA VAL A 446 1.59 19.83 6.26
C VAL A 446 2.18 21.14 5.72
N ASN A 447 1.70 22.29 6.17
CA ASN A 447 2.24 23.60 5.74
C ASN A 447 3.44 24.08 6.59
N GLU A 448 3.58 23.63 7.82
CA GLU A 448 4.64 24.03 8.75
C GLU A 448 5.94 23.21 8.57
N SER A 449 5.90 22.04 7.91
CA SER A 449 7.10 21.24 7.57
C SER A 449 7.98 21.82 6.47
N LYS A 450 7.68 23.02 5.97
CA LYS A 450 8.45 23.68 4.88
C LYS A 450 9.86 24.16 5.26
N SER A 451 10.28 24.05 6.53
CA SER A 451 11.57 24.62 6.98
C SER A 451 12.62 23.59 7.41
N SER A 452 12.37 22.29 7.29
CA SER A 452 13.26 21.24 7.83
C SER A 452 13.90 20.30 6.80
N ASP A 453 13.88 20.63 5.51
CA ASP A 453 14.40 19.78 4.42
C ASP A 453 15.89 19.41 4.55
N THR A 454 16.69 20.23 5.24
CA THR A 454 18.15 20.05 5.30
C THR A 454 18.62 18.90 6.21
N THR A 455 17.86 18.52 7.22
CA THR A 455 18.31 17.54 8.23
C THR A 455 17.90 16.11 7.87
N GLU A 456 16.77 15.91 7.21
CA GLU A 456 16.34 14.59 6.73
C GLU A 456 17.09 14.17 5.46
N GLU A 457 17.40 15.11 4.55
CA GLU A 457 18.31 14.84 3.43
C GLU A 457 19.71 14.41 3.90
N SER A 458 20.21 14.94 5.02
CA SER A 458 21.49 14.52 5.58
C SER A 458 21.44 13.10 6.15
N LEU A 459 20.29 12.65 6.68
CA LEU A 459 20.09 11.27 7.13
C LEU A 459 19.97 10.30 5.95
N ILE A 460 19.28 10.69 4.89
CA ILE A 460 19.18 9.90 3.65
C ILE A 460 20.58 9.73 3.06
N LYS A 461 21.35 10.84 2.97
CA LYS A 461 22.75 10.79 2.52
C LYS A 461 23.66 9.99 3.44
N ALA A 462 23.43 9.98 4.76
CA ALA A 462 24.19 9.16 5.70
C ALA A 462 23.86 7.66 5.60
N MET A 463 22.65 7.29 5.16
CA MET A 463 22.28 5.89 4.90
C MET A 463 22.76 5.40 3.53
N ASP A 464 22.84 6.28 2.55
CA ASP A 464 23.35 5.99 1.21
C ASP A 464 24.89 6.15 1.11
N ASN A 465 25.63 6.19 2.24
CA ASN A 465 27.08 6.36 2.28
C ASN A 465 27.78 6.07 0.94
N GLU A 466 28.16 7.14 0.26
CA GLU A 466 29.24 7.33 -0.74
C GLU A 466 29.88 6.12 -1.45
N LYS A 467 29.23 4.95 -1.46
CA LYS A 467 29.63 3.87 -2.36
C LYS A 467 29.17 4.29 -3.76
N THR A 468 30.09 4.64 -4.63
CA THR A 468 29.84 4.81 -6.07
C THR A 468 29.39 3.46 -6.63
N TYR A 469 28.06 3.27 -6.78
CA TYR A 469 27.53 2.08 -7.41
C TYR A 469 27.56 2.22 -8.92
N ASP A 470 27.90 1.13 -9.61
CA ASP A 470 27.72 1.08 -11.05
C ASP A 470 26.19 1.02 -11.36
N THR A 471 25.65 2.16 -11.79
CA THR A 471 24.22 2.31 -12.12
C THR A 471 23.79 1.46 -13.33
N ASN A 472 24.75 0.90 -14.06
CA ASN A 472 24.50 0.00 -15.20
C ASN A 472 24.42 -1.49 -14.77
N GLU A 473 24.66 -1.79 -13.50
CA GLU A 473 24.56 -3.15 -12.98
C GLU A 473 23.19 -3.43 -12.34
N LEU A 474 22.77 -4.70 -12.44
CA LEU A 474 21.61 -5.22 -11.72
C LEU A 474 21.85 -5.20 -10.20
N ILE A 475 20.77 -5.07 -9.43
CA ILE A 475 20.79 -5.27 -7.98
C ILE A 475 21.32 -6.67 -7.64
N GLN A 476 21.96 -6.81 -6.49
CA GLN A 476 22.72 -8.01 -6.15
C GLN A 476 21.87 -9.29 -6.16
N ALA A 477 20.65 -9.25 -5.60
CA ALA A 477 19.76 -10.40 -5.60
C ALA A 477 19.41 -10.88 -7.02
N PHE A 478 19.25 -9.97 -7.99
CA PHE A 478 18.94 -10.33 -9.37
C PHE A 478 20.13 -10.89 -10.14
N ARG A 479 21.33 -10.67 -9.67
CA ARG A 479 22.55 -11.28 -10.23
C ARG A 479 22.80 -12.68 -9.68
N GLU A 480 22.52 -12.89 -8.40
CA GLU A 480 22.89 -14.11 -7.69
C GLU A 480 21.78 -15.18 -7.73
N VAL A 481 20.53 -14.80 -7.54
CA VAL A 481 19.40 -15.73 -7.70
C VAL A 481 19.15 -15.95 -9.20
N LYS A 482 19.26 -17.18 -9.62
CA LYS A 482 19.06 -17.54 -11.04
C LYS A 482 17.57 -17.63 -11.38
N PHE A 483 17.03 -16.63 -12.05
CA PHE A 483 15.63 -16.64 -12.49
C PHE A 483 15.41 -15.92 -13.83
N LYS A 484 14.25 -16.18 -14.41
CA LYS A 484 13.69 -15.44 -15.55
C LYS A 484 12.23 -15.09 -15.30
N ILE A 485 11.78 -13.98 -15.84
CA ILE A 485 10.40 -13.51 -15.81
C ILE A 485 9.82 -13.56 -17.21
N PHE A 486 8.72 -14.29 -17.37
CA PHE A 486 7.95 -14.36 -18.61
C PHE A 486 6.64 -13.59 -18.41
N LEU A 487 6.40 -12.57 -19.21
CA LEU A 487 5.16 -11.80 -19.15
C LEU A 487 4.10 -12.44 -20.04
N VAL A 488 2.92 -12.67 -19.48
CA VAL A 488 1.78 -13.29 -20.17
C VAL A 488 0.56 -12.41 -20.00
N GLY A 489 0.04 -11.86 -21.09
CA GLY A 489 -1.13 -10.97 -21.05
C GLY A 489 -2.41 -11.60 -21.59
N GLY A 490 -3.57 -11.18 -21.08
CA GLY A 490 -4.88 -11.54 -21.57
C GLY A 490 -5.36 -12.93 -21.13
N GLU A 491 -6.35 -13.51 -21.82
CA GLU A 491 -7.03 -14.72 -21.41
C GLU A 491 -6.08 -15.92 -21.17
N ILE A 492 -6.02 -16.42 -19.95
CA ILE A 492 -5.16 -17.54 -19.53
C ILE A 492 -5.42 -18.82 -20.35
N GLU A 493 -6.68 -19.09 -20.68
CA GLU A 493 -7.05 -20.27 -21.46
C GLU A 493 -6.38 -20.29 -22.83
N LYS A 494 -6.35 -19.15 -23.51
CA LYS A 494 -5.74 -19.02 -24.85
C LYS A 494 -4.22 -19.00 -24.78
N ASN A 495 -3.67 -18.34 -23.79
CA ASN A 495 -2.25 -18.00 -23.74
C ASN A 495 -1.42 -19.01 -22.93
N ILE A 496 -2.06 -19.79 -22.05
CA ILE A 496 -1.40 -20.82 -21.24
C ILE A 496 -2.05 -22.20 -21.47
N TYR A 497 -3.31 -22.42 -21.11
CA TYR A 497 -3.90 -23.76 -21.06
C TYR A 497 -3.92 -24.48 -22.41
N LYS A 498 -4.18 -23.79 -23.52
CA LYS A 498 -4.21 -24.35 -24.87
C LYS A 498 -2.86 -24.43 -25.57
N LYS A 499 -1.80 -23.91 -24.96
CA LYS A 499 -0.46 -23.93 -25.58
C LYS A 499 0.26 -25.24 -25.30
N LYS A 500 0.60 -26.00 -26.34
CA LYS A 500 1.32 -27.29 -26.25
C LYS A 500 2.61 -27.21 -25.42
N LYS A 501 3.32 -26.07 -25.46
CA LYS A 501 4.58 -25.86 -24.74
C LYS A 501 4.43 -25.90 -23.21
N PHE A 502 3.22 -25.69 -22.68
CA PHE A 502 2.94 -25.70 -21.25
C PHE A 502 2.32 -27.02 -20.76
N LYS A 503 2.28 -28.08 -21.57
CA LYS A 503 1.77 -29.39 -21.14
C LYS A 503 2.68 -29.99 -20.07
N ASN A 504 2.13 -30.37 -18.90
CA ASN A 504 2.85 -30.90 -17.75
C ASN A 504 4.05 -30.02 -17.37
N TYR A 505 3.84 -28.74 -17.20
CA TYR A 505 4.93 -27.78 -17.21
C TYR A 505 5.17 -27.08 -15.87
N PHE A 506 4.13 -26.68 -15.16
CA PHE A 506 4.26 -25.88 -13.95
C PHE A 506 4.42 -26.71 -12.68
N ASP A 507 5.34 -26.29 -11.84
CA ASP A 507 5.63 -26.89 -10.53
C ASP A 507 4.82 -26.23 -9.40
N VAL A 508 4.62 -24.89 -9.51
CA VAL A 508 3.83 -24.09 -8.58
C VAL A 508 2.91 -23.18 -9.37
N ILE A 509 1.65 -23.11 -8.97
CA ILE A 509 0.69 -22.17 -9.57
C ILE A 509 0.02 -21.39 -8.44
N LEU A 510 0.14 -20.06 -8.48
CA LEU A 510 -0.61 -19.15 -7.62
C LEU A 510 -1.75 -18.54 -8.43
N TYR A 511 -2.96 -18.69 -7.93
CA TYR A 511 -4.14 -17.98 -8.41
C TYR A 511 -4.47 -16.85 -7.46
N GLY A 512 -4.43 -15.61 -7.95
CA GLY A 512 -4.98 -14.47 -7.24
C GLY A 512 -6.49 -14.63 -7.02
N PHE A 513 -7.04 -13.88 -6.09
CA PHE A 513 -8.45 -14.03 -5.71
C PHE A 513 -9.42 -14.04 -6.91
N HIS A 514 -9.22 -13.14 -7.87
CA HIS A 514 -10.07 -13.04 -9.07
C HIS A 514 -9.83 -14.13 -10.10
N ALA A 515 -8.68 -14.79 -10.06
CA ALA A 515 -8.33 -15.86 -10.99
C ALA A 515 -9.00 -17.20 -10.66
N ARG A 516 -9.67 -17.36 -9.51
CA ARG A 516 -10.36 -18.58 -9.14
C ARG A 516 -11.35 -19.07 -10.20
N SER A 517 -12.10 -18.17 -10.83
CA SER A 517 -13.05 -18.51 -11.89
C SER A 517 -12.38 -19.11 -13.13
N LYS A 518 -11.07 -18.95 -13.26
CA LYS A 518 -10.23 -19.50 -14.33
C LYS A 518 -9.80 -20.95 -14.06
N PHE A 519 -9.99 -21.43 -12.84
CA PHE A 519 -9.70 -22.80 -12.46
C PHE A 519 -10.78 -23.71 -13.01
N ASN A 520 -10.48 -24.42 -14.09
CA ASN A 520 -11.38 -25.33 -14.79
C ASN A 520 -10.61 -26.58 -15.25
N GLU A 521 -11.29 -27.54 -15.90
CA GLU A 521 -10.66 -28.79 -16.34
C GLU A 521 -9.50 -28.61 -17.33
N MET A 522 -9.47 -27.53 -18.10
CA MET A 522 -8.42 -27.30 -19.08
C MET A 522 -7.03 -27.12 -18.44
N GLN A 523 -6.97 -26.63 -17.21
CA GLN A 523 -5.71 -26.48 -16.49
C GLN A 523 -5.02 -27.82 -16.20
N LYS A 524 -5.76 -28.95 -16.13
CA LYS A 524 -5.15 -30.27 -15.90
C LYS A 524 -4.02 -30.56 -16.89
N SER A 525 -4.12 -30.00 -18.09
CA SER A 525 -3.09 -30.17 -19.12
C SER A 525 -1.74 -29.56 -18.79
N ILE A 526 -1.71 -28.53 -17.94
CA ILE A 526 -0.48 -27.79 -17.59
C ILE A 526 0.19 -28.26 -16.29
N LEU A 527 -0.50 -29.10 -15.53
CA LEU A 527 -0.07 -29.58 -14.23
C LEU A 527 0.92 -30.74 -14.35
N LYS A 528 1.98 -30.72 -13.55
CA LYS A 528 2.81 -31.89 -13.26
C LYS A 528 2.16 -32.70 -12.13
N PRO A 529 2.49 -33.97 -11.95
CA PRO A 529 2.00 -34.77 -10.81
C PRO A 529 2.38 -34.19 -9.44
N THR A 530 3.42 -33.38 -9.38
CA THR A 530 3.96 -32.74 -8.16
C THR A 530 3.51 -31.29 -8.00
N THR A 531 2.61 -30.78 -8.86
CA THR A 531 2.22 -29.36 -8.84
C THR A 531 1.56 -28.98 -7.52
N ARG A 532 2.02 -27.88 -6.93
CA ARG A 532 1.36 -27.20 -5.82
C ARG A 532 0.47 -26.08 -6.34
N LEU A 533 -0.75 -26.01 -5.84
CA LEU A 533 -1.70 -24.94 -6.13
C LEU A 533 -1.85 -24.04 -4.91
N LEU A 534 -1.74 -22.76 -5.14
CA LEU A 534 -1.92 -21.71 -4.15
C LEU A 534 -3.10 -20.82 -4.56
N PHE A 535 -4.02 -20.55 -3.64
CA PHE A 535 -5.17 -19.68 -3.90
C PHE A 535 -5.25 -18.57 -2.87
N GLU A 536 -5.29 -17.34 -3.31
CA GLU A 536 -5.60 -16.21 -2.44
C GLU A 536 -7.06 -16.25 -1.98
N LEU A 537 -7.28 -15.90 -0.72
CA LEU A 537 -8.59 -15.86 -0.10
C LEU A 537 -9.11 -14.43 0.05
N ASN A 538 -10.40 -14.32 0.30
CA ASN A 538 -11.12 -13.07 0.50
C ASN A 538 -11.08 -12.54 1.95
N SER A 539 -10.09 -12.94 2.76
CA SER A 539 -10.06 -12.69 4.21
C SER A 539 -10.06 -11.21 4.60
N TYR A 540 -9.46 -10.35 3.76
CA TYR A 540 -9.35 -8.90 4.00
C TYR A 540 -10.31 -8.05 3.18
N MET A 541 -11.24 -8.67 2.45
CA MET A 541 -12.15 -7.92 1.59
C MET A 541 -13.33 -7.38 2.39
N ALA A 542 -13.38 -6.07 2.56
CA ALA A 542 -14.41 -5.38 3.34
C ALA A 542 -15.84 -5.52 2.80
N SER A 543 -15.99 -5.81 1.50
CA SER A 543 -17.30 -5.98 0.85
C SER A 543 -17.95 -7.34 1.10
N PHE A 544 -17.28 -8.28 1.78
CA PHE A 544 -17.81 -9.62 2.05
C PHE A 544 -18.15 -9.81 3.53
N GLU A 545 -19.37 -10.28 3.79
CA GLU A 545 -19.78 -10.78 5.11
C GLU A 545 -19.07 -12.09 5.45
N GLU A 546 -18.95 -12.43 6.73
CA GLU A 546 -18.28 -13.65 7.18
C GLU A 546 -18.91 -14.91 6.61
N LYS A 547 -20.24 -14.94 6.46
CA LYS A 547 -20.95 -16.04 5.79
C LYS A 547 -20.44 -16.24 4.36
N THR A 548 -20.34 -15.16 3.58
CA THR A 548 -19.86 -15.22 2.19
C THR A 548 -18.40 -15.63 2.11
N ARG A 549 -17.56 -15.19 3.07
CA ARG A 549 -16.16 -15.63 3.16
C ARG A 549 -16.05 -17.13 3.42
N LYS A 550 -16.88 -17.66 4.32
CA LYS A 550 -16.95 -19.09 4.64
C LYS A 550 -17.42 -19.91 3.45
N GLU A 551 -18.51 -19.52 2.82
CA GLU A 551 -19.04 -20.17 1.61
C GLU A 551 -18.00 -20.20 0.47
N TYR A 552 -17.26 -19.10 0.29
CA TYR A 552 -16.18 -19.04 -0.69
C TYR A 552 -15.11 -20.10 -0.41
N ARG A 553 -14.62 -20.19 0.85
CA ARG A 553 -13.59 -21.15 1.27
C ARG A 553 -14.06 -22.59 1.08
N GLU A 554 -15.27 -22.91 1.52
CA GLU A 554 -15.87 -24.25 1.38
C GLU A 554 -16.02 -24.66 -0.10
N ASN A 555 -16.49 -23.73 -0.93
CA ASN A 555 -16.63 -23.97 -2.36
C ASN A 555 -15.27 -24.15 -3.06
N LEU A 556 -14.24 -23.42 -2.64
CA LEU A 556 -12.88 -23.57 -3.15
C LEU A 556 -12.33 -24.97 -2.81
N VAL A 557 -12.45 -25.39 -1.56
CA VAL A 557 -12.00 -26.72 -1.12
C VAL A 557 -12.74 -27.83 -1.87
N LYS A 558 -14.06 -27.71 -2.03
CA LYS A 558 -14.87 -28.68 -2.79
C LYS A 558 -14.44 -28.75 -4.26
N MET A 559 -14.20 -27.59 -4.88
CA MET A 559 -13.74 -27.50 -6.27
C MET A 559 -12.38 -28.18 -6.45
N CYS A 560 -11.43 -27.94 -5.57
CA CYS A 560 -10.11 -28.54 -5.62
C CYS A 560 -10.17 -30.06 -5.39
N LYS A 561 -10.96 -30.53 -4.41
CA LYS A 561 -11.18 -31.98 -4.17
C LYS A 561 -11.75 -32.68 -5.41
N ASN A 562 -12.74 -32.09 -6.07
CA ASN A 562 -13.34 -32.64 -7.29
C ASN A 562 -12.34 -32.77 -8.46
N ASN A 563 -11.23 -32.03 -8.39
CA ASN A 563 -10.15 -32.07 -9.37
C ASN A 563 -8.93 -32.89 -8.90
N GLY A 564 -9.04 -33.65 -7.81
CA GLY A 564 -7.98 -34.53 -7.33
C GLY A 564 -6.93 -33.85 -6.45
N PHE A 565 -7.25 -32.69 -5.84
CA PHE A 565 -6.35 -31.99 -4.93
C PHE A 565 -6.80 -32.12 -3.48
N VAL A 566 -5.85 -32.12 -2.57
CA VAL A 566 -6.05 -32.15 -1.12
C VAL A 566 -5.49 -30.88 -0.50
N LEU A 567 -6.23 -30.27 0.43
CA LEU A 567 -5.80 -29.10 1.18
C LEU A 567 -4.59 -29.46 2.05
N ASP A 568 -3.56 -28.62 1.99
CA ASP A 568 -2.34 -28.76 2.80
C ASP A 568 -2.51 -28.08 4.16
N ASP A 569 -1.99 -28.68 5.21
CA ASP A 569 -2.02 -28.15 6.58
C ASP A 569 -1.18 -26.87 6.75
N THR A 570 -0.28 -26.56 5.82
CA THR A 570 0.51 -25.32 5.78
C THR A 570 -0.26 -24.09 5.29
N SER A 571 -1.58 -24.25 5.02
CA SER A 571 -2.45 -23.17 4.56
C SER A 571 -2.54 -22.02 5.58
N LEU A 572 -2.44 -20.78 5.07
CA LEU A 572 -2.54 -19.56 5.88
C LEU A 572 -3.98 -19.05 5.95
N LYS A 573 -4.26 -18.13 6.89
CA LYS A 573 -5.57 -17.48 7.04
C LYS A 573 -6.08 -16.84 5.74
N TYR A 574 -5.17 -16.36 4.89
CA TYR A 574 -5.47 -15.63 3.65
C TYR A 574 -5.00 -16.35 2.37
N LEU A 575 -4.44 -17.56 2.51
CA LEU A 575 -3.93 -18.37 1.41
C LEU A 575 -4.19 -19.85 1.67
N TYR A 576 -4.82 -20.54 0.72
CA TYR A 576 -4.91 -22.00 0.74
C TYR A 576 -3.91 -22.62 -0.22
N GLN A 577 -3.22 -23.64 0.28
CA GLN A 577 -2.31 -24.49 -0.48
C GLN A 577 -2.92 -25.86 -0.68
N PHE A 578 -2.80 -26.40 -1.89
CA PHE A 578 -3.29 -27.73 -2.25
C PHE A 578 -2.19 -28.53 -2.93
N LYS A 579 -2.15 -29.81 -2.65
CA LYS A 579 -1.29 -30.82 -3.31
C LYS A 579 -2.15 -31.82 -4.07
N ILE A 580 -1.61 -32.42 -5.11
CA ILE A 580 -2.29 -33.51 -5.81
C ILE A 580 -2.41 -34.68 -4.85
N LYS A 581 -3.58 -35.34 -4.79
CA LYS A 581 -3.80 -36.56 -4.05
C LYS A 581 -2.91 -37.64 -4.68
N GLN A 582 -1.87 -38.09 -3.97
CA GLN A 582 -1.14 -39.29 -4.36
C GLN A 582 -2.11 -40.45 -4.16
N GLU A 583 -2.56 -41.07 -5.22
CA GLU A 583 -3.18 -42.41 -5.15
C GLU A 583 -2.13 -43.34 -4.54
N ASN A 584 -2.50 -44.01 -3.45
CA ASN A 584 -1.58 -44.86 -2.74
C ASN A 584 -0.98 -45.86 -3.73
N GLN A 585 0.31 -45.77 -3.99
CA GLN A 585 1.03 -46.78 -4.77
C GLN A 585 0.91 -48.18 -4.13
N GLN A 586 0.47 -48.26 -2.86
CA GLN A 586 0.19 -49.50 -2.15
C GLN A 586 -1.10 -50.20 -2.61
N GLU A 587 -2.18 -49.46 -2.98
CA GLU A 587 -3.39 -50.09 -3.52
C GLU A 587 -3.13 -50.65 -4.93
N ASN A 588 -2.42 -49.93 -5.78
CA ASN A 588 -2.03 -50.43 -7.11
C ASN A 588 -0.98 -51.57 -7.05
N GLN A 589 -0.15 -51.62 -6.01
CA GLN A 589 0.75 -52.76 -5.81
C GLN A 589 -0.01 -53.99 -5.30
N GLN A 590 -0.98 -53.83 -4.41
CA GLN A 590 -1.83 -54.96 -3.96
C GLN A 590 -2.75 -55.47 -5.08
N GLU A 591 -3.37 -54.61 -5.87
CA GLU A 591 -4.15 -55.06 -7.04
C GLU A 591 -3.28 -55.77 -8.09
N ASN A 592 -2.06 -55.27 -8.36
CA ASN A 592 -1.13 -55.95 -9.28
C ASN A 592 -0.57 -57.26 -8.69
N GLU A 593 -0.38 -57.34 -7.38
CA GLU A 593 0.02 -58.59 -6.70
C GLU A 593 -1.12 -59.59 -6.70
N GLU A 594 -2.37 -59.20 -6.44
CA GLU A 594 -3.56 -60.04 -6.54
C GLU A 594 -3.82 -60.51 -7.98
N GLU A 595 -3.69 -59.64 -9.00
CA GLU A 595 -3.80 -60.07 -10.41
C GLU A 595 -2.69 -61.05 -10.80
N ASN A 596 -1.46 -60.87 -10.32
CA ASN A 596 -0.36 -61.80 -10.56
C ASN A 596 -0.53 -63.13 -9.85
N GLU A 597 -1.06 -63.13 -8.62
CA GLU A 597 -1.41 -64.38 -7.91
C GLU A 597 -2.56 -65.13 -8.61
N ILE A 598 -3.60 -64.43 -9.09
CA ILE A 598 -4.68 -65.01 -9.86
C ILE A 598 -4.17 -65.61 -11.17
N ASN A 599 -3.31 -64.89 -11.90
CA ASN A 599 -2.73 -65.40 -13.15
C ASN A 599 -1.81 -66.59 -12.92
N THR A 600 -1.02 -66.62 -11.85
CA THR A 600 -0.15 -67.76 -11.49
C THR A 600 -0.98 -68.97 -11.09
N THR A 601 -2.10 -68.77 -10.43
CA THR A 601 -3.03 -69.84 -10.05
C THR A 601 -3.78 -70.43 -11.27
N ILE A 602 -4.08 -69.57 -12.25
CA ILE A 602 -4.70 -70.02 -13.51
C ILE A 602 -3.69 -70.81 -14.34
N GLU A 603 -2.43 -70.41 -14.43
CA GLU A 603 -1.39 -71.13 -15.15
C GLU A 603 -1.04 -72.47 -14.51
N SER A 604 -1.04 -72.56 -13.16
CA SER A 604 -0.85 -73.85 -12.46
C SER A 604 -1.99 -74.82 -12.69
N ASN A 605 -3.23 -74.35 -12.70
CA ASN A 605 -4.40 -75.16 -12.96
C ASN A 605 -4.54 -75.65 -14.42
N VAL A 606 -3.99 -74.87 -15.36
CA VAL A 606 -3.93 -75.27 -16.80
C VAL A 606 -2.87 -76.31 -17.04
N THR A 607 -1.75 -76.26 -16.32
CA THR A 607 -0.68 -77.27 -16.42
C THR A 607 -1.03 -78.59 -15.76
N GLU A 608 -1.85 -78.64 -14.73
CA GLU A 608 -2.38 -79.89 -14.13
C GLU A 608 -3.44 -80.54 -14.98
N SER A 609 -4.24 -79.82 -15.75
CA SER A 609 -5.27 -80.36 -16.63
C SER A 609 -4.75 -80.93 -17.96
N THR A 610 -3.46 -80.67 -18.32
CA THR A 610 -2.86 -81.27 -19.53
C THR A 610 -2.02 -82.52 -19.28
N ASN A 611 -1.84 -82.91 -18.00
CA ASN A 611 -1.10 -84.09 -17.61
C ASN A 611 -1.99 -85.24 -17.00
N ALA A 612 -3.32 -85.15 -17.19
CA ALA A 612 -4.25 -86.17 -16.75
C ALA A 612 -4.82 -86.99 -17.98
#